data_ec87cfd9da2e831197fea9f087202cdc
#
_entry.id   ec87cfd9da2e831197fea9f087202cdc
#
_cell.length_a   1.000
_cell.length_b   1.000
_cell.length_c   1.000
_cell.angle_alpha   90.00
_cell.angle_beta   90.00
_cell.angle_gamma   90.00
#
_symmetry.space_group_name_H-M   'P 1'
#
loop_
_entity.id
_entity.type
_entity.pdbx_description
1 polymer ?
#
loop_
_entity_poly.entity_id
_entity_poly.type
_entity_poly.pdbx_seq_one_letter_code
_entity_poly.pdbx_strand_id
1 'polypeptide(L)'
;IHSKKDGQNVEVYGDARYVYFDSNKQSGFVNGTRNGSISDMACAANVISVGSYNVRNHWSSLDGYVYGYNKRGENDDFPPGEASRFSSFGTLADGRNLPLVCAPGASVISSVNTYAVNNPELGYTDAGLQGKLKKGDKTYYWHQSLGTSMATPVVAGAVALWLEANPKLTCKDVARIIKETARRDSFVVNTGDPVQWGAGKFDAYAGLKQVLKEKESTGINGVKVAAEKNIPVITSTGERSFTVFLAG
;
A
#
# COMPACT_ATOMS: atom_id res chain seq x y z
N ILE A 1 -33.69 1.91 -11.64
CA ILE A 1 -34.12 2.06 -10.24
C ILE A 1 -35.04 3.27 -10.18
N HIS A 2 -36.27 3.08 -9.68
CA HIS A 2 -37.22 4.16 -9.45
C HIS A 2 -37.38 4.37 -7.93
N SER A 3 -37.11 5.56 -7.43
CA SER A 3 -37.48 5.94 -6.07
C SER A 3 -38.97 6.26 -6.01
N LYS A 4 -39.65 5.77 -4.98
CA LYS A 4 -41.07 6.12 -4.72
C LYS A 4 -41.24 7.44 -3.97
N LYS A 5 -40.13 8.06 -3.57
CA LYS A 5 -40.09 9.36 -2.88
C LYS A 5 -39.07 10.26 -3.57
N ASP A 6 -39.43 11.51 -3.78
CA ASP A 6 -38.52 12.52 -4.30
C ASP A 6 -37.41 12.85 -3.30
N GLY A 7 -36.22 13.21 -3.80
CA GLY A 7 -35.08 13.64 -2.99
C GLY A 7 -34.29 12.51 -2.30
N GLN A 8 -34.48 11.25 -2.67
CA GLN A 8 -33.68 10.16 -2.15
C GLN A 8 -32.41 9.96 -2.98
N ASN A 9 -31.27 9.91 -2.34
CA ASN A 9 -30.02 9.51 -2.95
C ASN A 9 -29.91 7.98 -2.94
N VAL A 10 -29.60 7.42 -4.08
CA VAL A 10 -29.32 5.97 -4.23
C VAL A 10 -27.93 5.82 -4.79
N GLU A 11 -27.09 5.09 -4.08
CA GLU A 11 -25.78 4.69 -4.54
C GLU A 11 -25.82 3.27 -5.08
N VAL A 12 -25.22 3.05 -6.26
CA VAL A 12 -25.16 1.75 -6.91
C VAL A 12 -23.73 1.37 -7.15
N TYR A 13 -23.33 0.23 -6.63
CA TYR A 13 -21.97 -0.30 -6.74
C TYR A 13 -21.93 -1.49 -7.67
N GLY A 14 -20.90 -1.57 -8.51
CA GLY A 14 -20.59 -2.76 -9.30
C GLY A 14 -19.57 -3.61 -8.55
N ASP A 15 -19.95 -4.83 -8.20
CA ASP A 15 -19.08 -5.79 -7.51
C ASP A 15 -18.70 -6.95 -8.44
N ALA A 16 -18.17 -6.63 -9.60
CA ALA A 16 -17.63 -7.66 -10.49
C ALA A 16 -16.52 -7.09 -11.37
N ARG A 17 -15.56 -7.93 -11.70
CA ARG A 17 -14.38 -7.58 -12.51
C ARG A 17 -14.73 -6.97 -13.88
N TYR A 18 -15.95 -7.22 -14.36
CA TYR A 18 -16.44 -6.83 -15.69
C TYR A 18 -17.68 -5.94 -15.63
N VAL A 19 -18.03 -5.40 -14.46
CA VAL A 19 -19.15 -4.46 -14.31
C VAL A 19 -18.61 -3.05 -14.15
N TYR A 20 -19.06 -2.16 -15.02
CA TYR A 20 -18.80 -0.72 -14.93
C TYR A 20 -20.05 0.03 -15.40
N PHE A 21 -20.22 1.23 -14.87
CA PHE A 21 -21.32 2.10 -15.22
C PHE A 21 -20.86 3.07 -16.29
N ASP A 22 -21.44 2.95 -17.48
CA ASP A 22 -21.14 3.80 -18.62
C ASP A 22 -22.44 4.49 -19.08
N SER A 23 -22.36 5.77 -19.34
CA SER A 23 -23.46 6.57 -19.90
C SER A 23 -23.76 6.20 -21.35
N ASN A 24 -22.85 5.51 -22.03
CA ASN A 24 -22.90 5.23 -23.47
C ASN A 24 -23.18 6.51 -24.29
N LYS A 25 -22.68 7.65 -23.82
CA LYS A 25 -22.89 9.00 -24.41
C LYS A 25 -24.36 9.43 -24.48
N GLN A 26 -25.26 8.79 -23.73
CA GLN A 26 -26.66 9.19 -23.68
C GLN A 26 -26.86 10.43 -22.80
N SER A 27 -27.67 11.37 -23.27
CA SER A 27 -28.02 12.57 -22.51
C SER A 27 -28.80 12.21 -21.25
N GLY A 28 -28.46 12.83 -20.13
CA GLY A 28 -29.07 12.57 -18.83
C GLY A 28 -28.45 11.42 -18.04
N PHE A 29 -27.45 10.72 -18.60
CA PHE A 29 -26.68 9.69 -17.91
C PHE A 29 -25.24 10.14 -17.69
N VAL A 30 -24.64 9.66 -16.61
CA VAL A 30 -23.22 9.92 -16.28
C VAL A 30 -22.48 8.60 -16.12
N ASN A 31 -21.19 8.63 -16.37
CA ASN A 31 -20.34 7.48 -16.12
C ASN A 31 -20.18 7.26 -14.62
N GLY A 32 -19.96 6.02 -14.23
CA GLY A 32 -19.57 5.68 -12.88
C GLY A 32 -18.23 6.32 -12.51
N THR A 33 -18.01 6.48 -11.21
CA THR A 33 -16.76 7.00 -10.66
C THR A 33 -16.05 5.92 -9.87
N ARG A 34 -14.77 6.16 -9.53
CA ARG A 34 -14.01 5.29 -8.62
C ARG A 34 -14.20 5.66 -7.15
N ASN A 35 -14.84 6.80 -6.87
CA ASN A 35 -15.16 7.22 -5.51
C ASN A 35 -16.22 6.28 -4.92
N GLY A 36 -16.01 5.85 -3.68
CA GLY A 36 -16.88 4.87 -3.03
C GLY A 36 -16.52 3.41 -3.28
N SER A 37 -15.38 3.12 -3.92
CA SER A 37 -14.94 1.75 -4.23
C SER A 37 -14.26 1.02 -3.06
N ILE A 38 -14.38 1.52 -1.83
CA ILE A 38 -13.76 0.93 -0.64
C ILE A 38 -14.44 -0.41 -0.29
N SER A 39 -13.62 -1.42 0.01
CA SER A 39 -14.10 -2.69 0.56
C SER A 39 -14.65 -2.51 1.98
N ASP A 40 -15.72 -3.21 2.30
CA ASP A 40 -16.36 -3.25 3.62
C ASP A 40 -15.39 -3.62 4.75
N MET A 41 -14.45 -4.53 4.51
CA MET A 41 -13.41 -4.90 5.47
C MET A 41 -12.54 -3.71 5.90
N ALA A 42 -12.35 -2.71 5.05
CA ALA A 42 -11.59 -1.51 5.35
C ALA A 42 -12.40 -0.44 6.09
N CYS A 43 -13.72 -0.60 6.22
CA CYS A 43 -14.64 0.40 6.76
C CYS A 43 -14.76 0.38 8.28
N ALA A 44 -14.25 -0.63 8.99
CA ALA A 44 -14.33 -0.71 10.44
C ALA A 44 -13.64 0.48 11.13
N ALA A 45 -14.17 0.90 12.30
CA ALA A 45 -13.77 2.15 12.95
C ALA A 45 -12.32 2.19 13.45
N ASN A 46 -11.74 1.05 13.78
CA ASN A 46 -10.38 0.93 14.34
C ASN A 46 -9.42 0.24 13.37
N VAL A 47 -9.67 0.33 12.07
CA VAL A 47 -8.80 -0.22 11.02
C VAL A 47 -7.96 0.90 10.40
N ILE A 48 -6.69 0.63 10.18
CA ILE A 48 -5.80 1.46 9.37
C ILE A 48 -5.97 1.02 7.91
N SER A 49 -6.81 1.73 7.17
CA SER A 49 -7.01 1.48 5.75
C SER A 49 -5.84 2.04 4.93
N VAL A 50 -5.30 1.23 4.02
CA VAL A 50 -4.11 1.56 3.26
C VAL A 50 -4.41 1.52 1.76
N GLY A 51 -4.20 2.65 1.10
CA GLY A 51 -4.18 2.77 -0.34
C GLY A 51 -2.81 2.47 -0.93
N SER A 52 -2.73 2.46 -2.24
CA SER A 52 -1.52 2.11 -2.98
C SER A 52 -1.03 3.25 -3.86
N TYR A 53 0.29 3.44 -3.91
CA TYR A 53 0.93 4.24 -4.95
C TYR A 53 2.04 3.46 -5.68
N ASN A 54 2.38 3.92 -6.88
CA ASN A 54 3.35 3.25 -7.75
C ASN A 54 4.77 3.63 -7.34
N VAL A 55 5.64 2.64 -7.17
CA VAL A 55 7.08 2.87 -6.89
C VAL A 55 7.95 2.62 -8.09
N ARG A 56 7.49 1.78 -9.01
CA ARG A 56 8.14 1.52 -10.30
C ARG A 56 7.13 0.95 -11.28
N ASN A 57 7.42 1.08 -12.55
CA ASN A 57 6.61 0.55 -13.64
C ASN A 57 7.33 -0.53 -14.47
N HIS A 58 8.64 -0.71 -14.25
CA HIS A 58 9.46 -1.73 -14.89
C HIS A 58 10.30 -2.49 -13.86
N TRP A 59 10.66 -3.72 -14.21
CA TRP A 59 11.58 -4.55 -13.42
C TRP A 59 12.34 -5.52 -14.32
N SER A 60 13.57 -5.87 -13.92
CA SER A 60 14.35 -6.93 -14.55
C SER A 60 14.03 -8.26 -13.87
N SER A 61 13.75 -9.29 -14.63
CA SER A 61 13.47 -10.62 -14.12
C SER A 61 14.70 -11.54 -14.19
N LEU A 62 14.63 -12.66 -13.49
CA LEU A 62 15.69 -13.70 -13.50
C LEU A 62 15.87 -14.38 -14.86
N ASP A 63 14.89 -14.28 -15.75
CA ASP A 63 14.98 -14.77 -17.14
C ASP A 63 15.79 -13.83 -18.05
N GLY A 64 16.26 -12.69 -17.52
CA GLY A 64 17.06 -11.70 -18.23
C GLY A 64 16.26 -10.66 -19.02
N TYR A 65 14.93 -10.73 -19.00
CA TYR A 65 14.07 -9.75 -19.66
C TYR A 65 13.66 -8.61 -18.72
N VAL A 66 13.34 -7.46 -19.31
CA VAL A 66 12.73 -6.34 -18.63
C VAL A 66 11.21 -6.38 -18.88
N TYR A 67 10.46 -6.45 -17.81
CA TYR A 67 9.00 -6.43 -17.83
C TYR A 67 8.49 -5.08 -17.31
N GLY A 68 7.25 -4.76 -17.65
CA GLY A 68 6.61 -3.53 -17.21
C GLY A 68 5.08 -3.61 -17.31
N TYR A 69 4.42 -2.62 -16.78
CA TYR A 69 2.96 -2.52 -16.85
C TYR A 69 2.45 -1.82 -18.12
N ASN A 70 3.33 -1.49 -19.04
CA ASN A 70 2.93 -0.85 -20.28
C ASN A 70 2.18 -1.83 -21.17
N LYS A 71 0.99 -1.49 -21.56
CA LYS A 71 0.33 -2.10 -22.70
C LYS A 71 1.06 -1.63 -23.97
N ARG A 72 1.20 -2.51 -24.97
CA ARG A 72 1.81 -2.17 -26.26
C ARG A 72 1.16 -0.89 -26.83
N GLY A 73 1.94 0.20 -26.88
CA GLY A 73 1.55 1.44 -27.55
C GLY A 73 0.68 2.41 -26.75
N GLU A 74 0.37 2.16 -25.50
CA GLU A 74 -0.34 3.08 -24.62
C GLU A 74 0.63 3.74 -23.61
N ASN A 75 0.24 4.92 -23.12
CA ASN A 75 0.96 5.63 -22.07
C ASN A 75 1.17 4.74 -20.84
N ASP A 76 2.24 5.01 -20.12
CA ASP A 76 2.61 4.31 -18.90
C ASP A 76 1.45 4.24 -17.90
N ASP A 77 0.87 3.04 -17.75
CA ASP A 77 -0.30 2.81 -16.91
C ASP A 77 -0.03 2.98 -15.41
N PHE A 78 1.26 3.02 -15.02
CA PHE A 78 1.71 3.07 -13.62
C PHE A 78 2.89 4.03 -13.43
N PRO A 79 2.73 5.34 -13.68
CA PRO A 79 3.80 6.30 -13.46
C PRO A 79 4.28 6.26 -12.01
N PRO A 80 5.60 6.14 -11.76
CA PRO A 80 6.13 6.14 -10.41
C PRO A 80 5.77 7.42 -9.66
N GLY A 81 5.32 7.27 -8.43
CA GLY A 81 4.89 8.38 -7.57
C GLY A 81 3.40 8.66 -7.59
N GLU A 82 2.66 8.25 -8.61
CA GLU A 82 1.21 8.41 -8.70
C GLU A 82 0.46 7.35 -7.87
N ALA A 83 -0.78 7.69 -7.50
CA ALA A 83 -1.69 6.72 -6.89
C ALA A 83 -1.96 5.58 -7.86
N SER A 84 -1.91 4.35 -7.35
CA SER A 84 -2.18 3.19 -8.18
C SER A 84 -3.63 3.21 -8.66
N ARG A 85 -3.84 3.01 -9.95
CA ARG A 85 -5.18 3.08 -10.56
C ARG A 85 -6.16 2.03 -10.01
N PHE A 86 -5.66 0.97 -9.41
CA PHE A 86 -6.47 -0.05 -8.74
C PHE A 86 -6.77 0.28 -7.27
N SER A 87 -6.13 1.32 -6.69
CA SER A 87 -6.34 1.68 -5.28
C SER A 87 -7.74 2.24 -5.08
N SER A 88 -8.53 1.59 -4.25
CA SER A 88 -9.86 2.02 -3.87
C SER A 88 -9.83 3.22 -2.93
N PHE A 89 -10.82 4.10 -3.03
CA PHE A 89 -10.98 5.25 -2.16
C PHE A 89 -12.45 5.70 -2.10
N GLY A 90 -12.79 6.50 -1.12
CA GLY A 90 -14.11 7.11 -1.03
C GLY A 90 -14.44 7.68 0.34
N THR A 91 -15.56 8.39 0.40
CA THR A 91 -16.16 8.89 1.63
C THR A 91 -17.26 7.93 2.06
N LEU A 92 -17.18 7.44 3.29
CA LEU A 92 -18.19 6.56 3.87
C LEU A 92 -19.44 7.34 4.27
N ALA A 93 -20.55 6.63 4.50
CA ALA A 93 -21.80 7.21 4.94
C ALA A 93 -21.70 7.96 6.30
N ASP A 94 -20.71 7.60 7.14
CA ASP A 94 -20.40 8.28 8.40
C ASP A 94 -19.46 9.48 8.26
N GLY A 95 -19.12 9.87 7.02
CA GLY A 95 -18.27 11.01 6.68
C GLY A 95 -16.76 10.75 6.74
N ARG A 96 -16.32 9.53 7.08
CA ARG A 96 -14.89 9.18 7.04
C ARG A 96 -14.38 9.05 5.62
N ASN A 97 -13.24 9.64 5.35
CA ASN A 97 -12.52 9.47 4.10
C ASN A 97 -11.51 8.31 4.20
N LEU A 98 -11.53 7.40 3.25
CA LEU A 98 -10.62 6.27 3.15
C LEU A 98 -9.96 6.22 1.76
N PRO A 99 -8.70 5.78 1.67
CA PRO A 99 -7.86 5.20 2.72
C PRO A 99 -7.38 6.24 3.74
N LEU A 100 -6.85 5.76 4.89
CA LEU A 100 -6.19 6.64 5.85
C LEU A 100 -4.90 7.22 5.29
N VAL A 101 -4.14 6.41 4.55
CA VAL A 101 -2.81 6.73 4.01
C VAL A 101 -2.54 5.83 2.80
N CYS A 102 -1.66 6.26 1.89
CA CYS A 102 -1.15 5.42 0.81
C CYS A 102 0.29 4.96 1.08
N ALA A 103 0.60 3.70 0.72
CA ALA A 103 1.92 3.12 0.82
C ALA A 103 2.35 2.47 -0.52
N PRO A 104 3.64 2.10 -0.70
CA PRO A 104 4.10 1.39 -1.88
C PRO A 104 3.31 0.11 -2.12
N GLY A 105 2.60 0.01 -3.27
CA GLY A 105 1.79 -1.15 -3.60
C GLY A 105 1.89 -1.62 -5.06
N ALA A 106 2.57 -0.87 -5.92
CA ALA A 106 2.92 -1.27 -7.27
C ALA A 106 4.31 -0.75 -7.62
N SER A 107 5.20 -1.50 -7.97
CA SER A 107 5.56 -2.90 -8.01
C SER A 107 6.43 -3.21 -6.78
N VAL A 108 5.96 -4.05 -5.90
CA VAL A 108 6.66 -4.39 -4.66
C VAL A 108 7.35 -5.73 -4.82
N ILE A 109 8.62 -5.81 -4.43
CA ILE A 109 9.40 -7.05 -4.43
C ILE A 109 9.46 -7.57 -3.00
N SER A 110 9.03 -8.81 -2.81
CA SER A 110 9.07 -9.48 -1.51
C SER A 110 9.40 -10.96 -1.64
N SER A 111 9.74 -11.59 -0.53
CA SER A 111 9.96 -13.04 -0.49
C SER A 111 8.66 -13.78 -0.85
N VAL A 112 8.81 -14.90 -1.55
CA VAL A 112 7.70 -15.76 -1.94
C VAL A 112 8.00 -17.20 -1.53
N ASN A 113 6.95 -17.95 -1.20
CA ASN A 113 7.06 -19.34 -0.83
C ASN A 113 7.61 -20.18 -1.99
N THR A 114 8.70 -20.89 -1.76
CA THR A 114 9.37 -21.74 -2.75
C THR A 114 8.42 -22.80 -3.35
N TYR A 115 7.53 -23.37 -2.54
CA TYR A 115 6.53 -24.32 -3.04
C TYR A 115 5.52 -23.66 -3.98
N ALA A 116 5.18 -22.41 -3.73
CA ALA A 116 4.27 -21.65 -4.58
C ALA A 116 4.91 -21.32 -5.94
N VAL A 117 6.21 -21.02 -5.97
CA VAL A 117 6.94 -20.76 -7.23
C VAL A 117 6.96 -21.98 -8.15
N ASN A 118 7.03 -23.17 -7.58
CA ASN A 118 7.05 -24.42 -8.32
C ASN A 118 5.64 -24.97 -8.65
N ASN A 119 4.58 -24.27 -8.23
CA ASN A 119 3.20 -24.65 -8.51
C ASN A 119 2.61 -23.77 -9.63
N PRO A 120 2.36 -24.32 -10.83
CA PRO A 120 1.84 -23.56 -11.97
C PRO A 120 0.44 -22.95 -11.72
N GLU A 121 -0.34 -23.49 -10.79
CA GLU A 121 -1.68 -23.01 -10.46
C GLU A 121 -1.66 -21.70 -9.66
N LEU A 122 -0.56 -21.38 -8.98
CA LEU A 122 -0.44 -20.19 -8.15
C LEU A 122 0.06 -18.94 -8.90
N GLY A 123 0.34 -19.05 -10.19
CA GLY A 123 0.59 -17.92 -11.08
C GLY A 123 1.92 -17.16 -10.84
N TYR A 124 2.86 -17.70 -10.07
CA TYR A 124 4.20 -17.14 -9.94
C TYR A 124 5.03 -17.49 -11.18
N THR A 125 5.11 -16.55 -12.10
CA THR A 125 5.82 -16.72 -13.37
C THR A 125 7.25 -16.22 -13.29
N ASP A 126 8.12 -16.70 -14.15
CA ASP A 126 9.51 -16.25 -14.30
C ASP A 126 9.59 -14.74 -14.52
N ALA A 127 8.62 -14.16 -15.24
CA ALA A 127 8.51 -12.73 -15.47
C ALA A 127 8.42 -11.89 -14.17
N GLY A 128 7.89 -12.45 -13.09
CA GLY A 128 7.79 -11.80 -11.80
C GLY A 128 8.97 -12.08 -10.87
N LEU A 129 9.78 -13.12 -11.13
CA LEU A 129 10.90 -13.50 -10.27
C LEU A 129 12.07 -12.52 -10.42
N GLN A 130 12.48 -11.92 -9.29
CA GLN A 130 13.49 -10.87 -9.24
C GLN A 130 14.81 -11.34 -8.66
N GLY A 131 14.78 -12.36 -7.84
CA GLY A 131 15.95 -12.87 -7.16
C GLY A 131 15.77 -14.31 -6.69
N LYS A 132 16.88 -15.03 -6.57
CA LYS A 132 16.93 -16.33 -5.94
C LYS A 132 18.23 -16.48 -5.13
N LEU A 133 18.13 -17.16 -3.99
CA LEU A 133 19.26 -17.50 -3.14
C LEU A 133 19.20 -18.98 -2.80
N LYS A 134 20.27 -19.73 -3.10
CA LYS A 134 20.42 -21.12 -2.67
C LYS A 134 21.17 -21.15 -1.32
N LYS A 135 20.58 -21.82 -0.33
CA LYS A 135 21.22 -22.05 0.98
C LYS A 135 21.02 -23.51 1.36
N GLY A 136 22.09 -24.31 1.30
CA GLY A 136 22.01 -25.77 1.39
C GLY A 136 21.17 -26.34 0.26
N ASP A 137 20.20 -27.18 0.59
CA ASP A 137 19.29 -27.81 -0.38
C ASP A 137 18.05 -26.96 -0.69
N LYS A 138 17.92 -25.79 -0.07
CA LYS A 138 16.77 -24.91 -0.24
C LYS A 138 17.10 -23.73 -1.14
N THR A 139 16.14 -23.36 -1.99
CA THR A 139 16.20 -22.14 -2.81
C THR A 139 15.09 -21.21 -2.36
N TYR A 140 15.44 -19.97 -2.10
CA TYR A 140 14.55 -18.88 -1.71
C TYR A 140 14.37 -17.94 -2.88
N TYR A 141 13.17 -17.40 -3.05
CA TYR A 141 12.83 -16.55 -4.18
C TYR A 141 12.24 -15.23 -3.72
N TRP A 142 12.42 -14.21 -4.56
CA TRP A 142 11.75 -12.92 -4.48
C TRP A 142 10.95 -12.69 -5.75
N HIS A 143 9.72 -12.26 -5.58
CA HIS A 143 8.79 -12.03 -6.68
C HIS A 143 8.22 -10.61 -6.61
N GLN A 144 8.03 -10.00 -7.76
CA GLN A 144 7.35 -8.73 -7.91
C GLN A 144 5.83 -8.96 -7.87
N SER A 145 5.14 -8.12 -7.11
CA SER A 145 3.68 -8.14 -7.03
C SER A 145 3.10 -6.73 -6.93
N LEU A 146 1.82 -6.60 -7.23
CA LEU A 146 1.08 -5.34 -7.12
C LEU A 146 -0.25 -5.54 -6.40
N GLY A 147 -0.71 -4.51 -5.74
CA GLY A 147 -1.99 -4.48 -5.01
C GLY A 147 -1.91 -3.67 -3.73
N THR A 148 -3.04 -3.23 -3.21
CA THR A 148 -3.14 -2.71 -1.84
C THR A 148 -2.75 -3.78 -0.82
N SER A 149 -2.87 -5.07 -1.19
CA SER A 149 -2.34 -6.21 -0.42
C SER A 149 -0.82 -6.16 -0.21
N MET A 150 -0.06 -5.47 -1.10
CA MET A 150 1.37 -5.23 -0.96
C MET A 150 1.67 -3.94 -0.20
N ALA A 151 0.79 -2.94 -0.29
CA ALA A 151 0.92 -1.69 0.46
C ALA A 151 0.65 -1.86 1.96
N THR A 152 -0.34 -2.67 2.32
CA THR A 152 -0.75 -2.91 3.70
C THR A 152 0.38 -3.46 4.58
N PRO A 153 1.13 -4.51 4.21
CA PRO A 153 2.22 -5.04 5.01
C PRO A 153 3.40 -4.07 5.16
N VAL A 154 3.59 -3.12 4.23
CA VAL A 154 4.59 -2.06 4.41
C VAL A 154 4.25 -1.20 5.62
N VAL A 155 2.98 -0.81 5.76
CA VAL A 155 2.50 -0.05 6.92
C VAL A 155 2.53 -0.93 8.17
N ALA A 156 2.05 -2.17 8.10
CA ALA A 156 2.02 -3.08 9.24
C ALA A 156 3.41 -3.36 9.81
N GLY A 157 4.41 -3.58 8.94
CA GLY A 157 5.80 -3.78 9.37
C GLY A 157 6.41 -2.56 10.06
N ALA A 158 6.14 -1.37 9.56
CA ALA A 158 6.58 -0.13 10.21
C ALA A 158 5.87 0.09 11.57
N VAL A 159 4.56 -0.16 11.64
CA VAL A 159 3.80 -0.07 12.89
C VAL A 159 4.31 -1.09 13.92
N ALA A 160 4.73 -2.28 13.51
CA ALA A 160 5.36 -3.24 14.42
C ALA A 160 6.64 -2.68 15.06
N LEU A 161 7.49 -1.98 14.28
CA LEU A 161 8.67 -1.27 14.82
C LEU A 161 8.28 -0.11 15.75
N TRP A 162 7.19 0.60 15.46
CA TRP A 162 6.68 1.65 16.35
C TRP A 162 6.18 1.07 17.69
N LEU A 163 5.50 -0.08 17.64
CA LEU A 163 5.04 -0.80 18.85
C LEU A 163 6.22 -1.38 19.65
N GLU A 164 7.29 -1.82 19.00
CA GLU A 164 8.54 -2.20 19.68
C GLU A 164 9.13 -0.99 20.41
N ALA A 165 9.16 0.16 19.75
CA ALA A 165 9.63 1.41 20.38
C ALA A 165 8.73 1.88 21.52
N ASN A 166 7.40 1.78 21.38
CA ASN A 166 6.41 2.14 22.38
C ASN A 166 5.22 1.15 22.40
N PRO A 167 5.25 0.10 23.23
CA PRO A 167 4.18 -0.91 23.31
C PRO A 167 2.82 -0.39 23.82
N LYS A 168 2.74 0.86 24.27
CA LYS A 168 1.50 1.47 24.79
C LYS A 168 0.69 2.17 23.70
N LEU A 169 1.18 2.24 22.47
CA LEU A 169 0.45 2.84 21.35
C LEU A 169 -0.88 2.12 21.12
N THR A 170 -1.94 2.90 21.06
CA THR A 170 -3.25 2.43 20.62
C THR A 170 -3.40 2.58 19.10
N CYS A 171 -4.42 1.92 18.53
CA CYS A 171 -4.75 2.12 17.12
C CYS A 171 -5.03 3.60 16.79
N LYS A 172 -5.63 4.35 17.71
CA LYS A 172 -5.87 5.79 17.56
C LYS A 172 -4.58 6.59 17.53
N ASP A 173 -3.59 6.24 18.36
CA ASP A 173 -2.26 6.90 18.35
C ASP A 173 -1.55 6.62 17.04
N VAL A 174 -1.56 5.38 16.58
CA VAL A 174 -0.98 5.00 15.28
C VAL A 174 -1.63 5.77 14.14
N ALA A 175 -2.96 5.85 14.12
CA ALA A 175 -3.68 6.59 13.08
C ALA A 175 -3.37 8.10 13.11
N ARG A 176 -3.24 8.71 14.30
CA ARG A 176 -2.84 10.10 14.49
C ARG A 176 -1.42 10.34 13.98
N ILE A 177 -0.47 9.52 14.41
CA ILE A 177 0.94 9.63 13.99
C ILE A 177 1.06 9.49 12.47
N ILE A 178 0.36 8.54 11.86
CA ILE A 178 0.30 8.40 10.40
C ILE A 178 -0.16 9.70 9.74
N LYS A 179 -1.25 10.30 10.24
CA LYS A 179 -1.79 11.55 9.67
C LYS A 179 -0.82 12.73 9.80
N GLU A 180 -0.15 12.84 10.95
CA GLU A 180 0.78 13.93 11.26
C GLU A 180 2.09 13.84 10.49
N THR A 181 2.51 12.62 10.14
CA THR A 181 3.83 12.37 9.54
C THR A 181 3.79 11.97 8.07
N ALA A 182 2.59 11.77 7.50
CA ALA A 182 2.45 11.43 6.09
C ALA A 182 3.04 12.51 5.18
N ARG A 183 3.81 12.08 4.17
CA ARG A 183 4.44 12.97 3.21
C ARG A 183 3.44 13.42 2.14
N ARG A 184 3.44 14.71 1.85
CA ARG A 184 2.61 15.34 0.82
C ARG A 184 3.49 15.95 -0.27
N ASP A 185 3.86 15.15 -1.26
CA ASP A 185 4.60 15.61 -2.43
C ASP A 185 3.65 16.17 -3.52
N SER A 186 4.22 16.55 -4.66
CA SER A 186 3.46 17.13 -5.78
C SER A 186 2.35 16.22 -6.29
N PHE A 187 2.51 14.89 -6.24
CA PHE A 187 1.47 13.95 -6.65
C PHE A 187 0.26 13.96 -5.71
N VAL A 188 0.52 14.13 -4.41
CA VAL A 188 -0.53 14.20 -3.38
C VAL A 188 -1.25 15.56 -3.42
N VAL A 189 -0.50 16.65 -3.64
CA VAL A 189 -1.03 18.00 -3.58
C VAL A 189 -1.80 18.36 -4.84
N ASN A 190 -1.33 17.92 -6.01
CA ASN A 190 -1.92 18.24 -7.32
C ASN A 190 -2.91 17.18 -7.82
N THR A 191 -3.37 16.29 -6.94
CA THR A 191 -4.36 15.27 -7.31
C THR A 191 -5.72 15.88 -7.64
N GLY A 192 -6.44 15.28 -8.58
CA GLY A 192 -7.82 15.67 -8.89
C GLY A 192 -8.84 15.25 -7.81
N ASP A 193 -8.51 14.29 -6.95
CA ASP A 193 -9.35 13.84 -5.86
C ASP A 193 -8.51 13.64 -4.57
N PRO A 194 -8.61 14.59 -3.61
CA PRO A 194 -7.83 14.54 -2.39
C PRO A 194 -8.15 13.34 -1.49
N VAL A 195 -9.34 12.73 -1.63
CA VAL A 195 -9.72 11.54 -0.85
C VAL A 195 -8.86 10.33 -1.23
N GLN A 196 -8.42 10.24 -2.48
CA GLN A 196 -7.63 9.12 -2.99
C GLN A 196 -6.34 8.85 -2.20
N TRP A 197 -5.76 9.88 -1.61
CA TRP A 197 -4.49 9.79 -0.90
C TRP A 197 -4.63 9.68 0.63
N GLY A 198 -5.82 9.95 1.18
CA GLY A 198 -5.98 10.11 2.61
C GLY A 198 -5.05 11.21 3.16
N ALA A 199 -4.26 10.89 4.17
CA ALA A 199 -3.27 11.82 4.73
C ALA A 199 -2.10 12.11 3.77
N GLY A 200 -1.82 11.20 2.83
CA GLY A 200 -0.69 11.29 1.91
C GLY A 200 0.07 9.98 1.78
N LYS A 201 1.37 10.06 1.51
CA LYS A 201 2.28 8.90 1.44
C LYS A 201 2.82 8.57 2.81
N PHE A 202 2.71 7.31 3.19
CA PHE A 202 3.20 6.79 4.46
C PHE A 202 4.71 7.04 4.62
N ASP A 203 5.11 7.57 5.77
CA ASP A 203 6.52 7.77 6.14
C ASP A 203 6.85 7.02 7.43
N ALA A 204 7.41 5.82 7.28
CA ALA A 204 7.77 4.95 8.39
C ALA A 204 8.78 5.59 9.36
N TYR A 205 9.74 6.32 8.81
CA TYR A 205 10.83 6.92 9.60
C TYR A 205 10.36 8.17 10.35
N ALA A 206 9.61 9.03 9.70
CA ALA A 206 9.03 10.21 10.36
C ALA A 206 8.11 9.80 11.51
N GLY A 207 7.28 8.75 11.30
CA GLY A 207 6.44 8.20 12.35
C GLY A 207 7.23 7.61 13.51
N LEU A 208 8.29 6.84 13.23
CA LEU A 208 9.15 6.30 14.29
C LEU A 208 9.79 7.42 15.12
N LYS A 209 10.30 8.48 14.48
CA LYS A 209 10.83 9.65 15.20
C LYS A 209 9.79 10.30 16.10
N GLN A 210 8.56 10.41 15.64
CA GLN A 210 7.46 10.96 16.45
C GLN A 210 7.16 10.09 17.66
N VAL A 211 7.09 8.76 17.48
CA VAL A 211 6.89 7.78 18.58
C VAL A 211 7.98 7.92 19.65
N LEU A 212 9.24 8.00 19.24
CA LEU A 212 10.37 8.13 20.16
C LEU A 212 10.33 9.45 20.93
N LYS A 213 10.04 10.56 20.25
CA LYS A 213 9.87 11.88 20.86
C LYS A 213 8.75 11.91 21.90
N GLU A 214 7.61 11.33 21.58
CA GLU A 214 6.46 11.27 22.52
C GLU A 214 6.77 10.38 23.73
N LYS A 215 7.49 9.28 23.53
CA LYS A 215 7.94 8.42 24.63
C LYS A 215 8.87 9.16 25.60
N GLU A 216 9.82 9.94 25.09
CA GLU A 216 10.72 10.75 25.93
C GLU A 216 9.95 11.80 26.73
N SER A 217 8.97 12.46 26.10
CA SER A 217 8.16 13.50 26.76
C SER A 217 7.25 12.96 27.87
N THR A 218 6.89 11.69 27.84
CA THR A 218 6.04 11.03 28.86
C THR A 218 6.85 10.45 30.03
N GLY A 219 8.16 10.67 30.09
CA GLY A 219 9.01 10.23 31.20
C GLY A 219 9.20 8.72 31.31
N ILE A 220 8.85 7.96 30.29
CA ILE A 220 9.10 6.51 30.23
C ILE A 220 10.56 6.28 29.83
N ASN A 221 11.47 6.60 30.76
CA ASN A 221 12.90 6.33 30.63
C ASN A 221 13.16 4.84 30.82
N GLY A 222 13.61 4.14 29.79
CA GLY A 222 14.01 2.74 29.94
C GLY A 222 14.55 2.02 28.70
N VAL A 223 14.36 2.54 27.51
CA VAL A 223 15.00 1.99 26.31
C VAL A 223 15.93 3.04 25.74
N LYS A 224 17.24 2.88 26.00
CA LYS A 224 18.27 3.54 25.19
C LYS A 224 18.18 2.86 23.81
N VAL A 225 17.38 3.41 22.91
CA VAL A 225 17.61 3.18 21.50
C VAL A 225 19.00 3.75 21.26
N ALA A 226 19.93 2.90 20.85
CA ALA A 226 21.25 3.35 20.42
C ALA A 226 21.04 4.34 19.28
N ALA A 227 20.92 5.60 19.65
CA ALA A 227 20.83 6.70 18.71
C ALA A 227 22.10 6.70 17.88
N GLU A 228 21.95 6.69 16.58
CA GLU A 228 22.94 7.13 15.59
C GLU A 228 24.16 6.27 15.26
N LYS A 229 24.31 5.04 15.73
CA LYS A 229 25.35 4.18 15.16
C LYS A 229 24.74 2.93 14.55
N ASN A 230 24.69 2.91 13.22
CA ASN A 230 24.32 1.79 12.36
C ASN A 230 22.85 1.65 11.97
N ILE A 231 22.25 2.68 11.38
CA ILE A 231 21.22 2.42 10.38
C ILE A 231 21.99 1.84 9.18
N PRO A 232 21.80 0.56 8.82
CA PRO A 232 22.47 0.01 7.64
C PRO A 232 21.91 0.71 6.40
N VAL A 233 22.69 1.60 5.84
CA VAL A 233 22.48 2.05 4.47
C VAL A 233 22.70 0.80 3.61
N ILE A 234 21.68 0.33 2.93
CA ILE A 234 21.79 -0.76 1.95
C ILE A 234 22.58 -0.18 0.77
N THR A 235 23.88 -0.30 0.82
CA THR A 235 24.73 -0.19 -0.36
C THR A 235 24.78 -1.56 -1.01
N SER A 236 24.70 -1.62 -2.32
CA SER A 236 24.59 -2.81 -3.15
C SER A 236 25.80 -3.77 -3.15
N THR A 237 26.69 -3.65 -2.17
CA THR A 237 27.89 -4.46 -2.04
C THR A 237 28.10 -4.88 -0.58
N GLY A 238 27.69 -6.10 -0.26
CA GLY A 238 28.02 -6.74 1.02
C GLY A 238 26.88 -7.58 1.60
N GLU A 239 27.20 -8.82 1.92
CA GLU A 239 26.32 -9.78 2.58
C GLU A 239 25.83 -9.25 3.93
N ARG A 240 24.52 -8.90 4.00
CA ARG A 240 23.82 -8.73 5.27
C ARG A 240 22.49 -9.49 5.21
N SER A 241 22.33 -10.42 6.10
CA SER A 241 21.08 -11.17 6.27
C SER A 241 20.10 -10.37 7.12
N PHE A 242 18.88 -10.18 6.61
CA PHE A 242 17.75 -9.70 7.42
C PHE A 242 16.83 -10.89 7.70
N THR A 243 16.46 -11.06 8.95
CA THR A 243 15.43 -12.02 9.32
C THR A 243 14.12 -11.26 9.50
N VAL A 244 13.15 -11.47 8.61
CA VAL A 244 11.79 -10.99 8.77
C VAL A 244 10.95 -12.14 9.26
N PHE A 245 10.39 -12.03 10.47
CA PHE A 245 9.38 -12.96 10.96
C PHE A 245 8.01 -12.49 10.46
N LEU A 246 7.37 -13.30 9.63
CA LEU A 246 5.95 -13.16 9.35
C LEU A 246 5.23 -14.04 10.38
N ALA A 247 4.48 -13.43 11.30
CA ALA A 247 3.51 -14.15 12.10
C ALA A 247 2.35 -14.55 11.17
N GLY A 248 2.07 -15.87 11.13
CA GLY A 248 0.95 -16.46 10.42
C GLY A 248 -0.39 -16.14 11.08
#